data_619515291f25bf93be6280830b9c29f0
#
_entry.id   619515291f25bf93be6280830b9c29f0
#
_cell.length_a   1.000
_cell.length_b   1.000
_cell.length_c   1.000
_cell.angle_alpha   90.00
_cell.angle_beta   90.00
_cell.angle_gamma   90.00
#
_symmetry.space_group_name_H-M   'P 1'
#
loop_
_entity.id
_entity.type
_entity.pdbx_description
1 polymer ?
#
loop_
_entity_poly.entity_id
_entity_poly.type
_entity_poly.pdbx_seq_one_letter_code
_entity_poly.pdbx_strand_id
1 'polypeptide(L)'
;MAFRLKLVPEKTNIDFFRWQFLTFGLSTFLALASIVVLFLNGLNFGIDFRGGTTIRTESTQSVDVGAYREALQPLNLGDVAITEVFDPTFGPEQNVAQVRISAQDGAEAVTPETVNAVEAALQEVDPSITFPSVESVGPKVSGELVMTAVYAVAASLAAISFYIWLRFEWQFAMGALVSLVHDVLITMGVFALFQIKFDLTTIAALLTILGYSINDTVVVFDRLRENLMKYKKMPLREVMNLSVNETLSRTVMTSGTTLIALIALLVLGGDVIRGFVFAITFGIVIGTYSSVYVAKNVVLWLGVKRDWSKQPTDEVAAQFRDAP
;
A
#
# COMPACT_ATOMS: atom_id res chain seq x y z
N MET A 1 2.79 40.70 -1.00
CA MET A 1 3.77 39.63 -1.29
C MET A 1 3.18 38.33 -0.81
N ALA A 2 2.90 37.37 -1.69
CA ALA A 2 2.41 36.05 -1.29
C ALA A 2 3.53 35.32 -0.53
N PHE A 3 3.25 34.86 0.66
CA PHE A 3 4.16 34.06 1.49
C PHE A 3 4.31 32.69 0.77
N ARG A 4 5.38 32.50 0.01
CA ARG A 4 5.70 31.20 -0.58
C ARG A 4 6.41 30.35 0.48
N LEU A 5 5.68 29.48 1.13
CA LEU A 5 6.25 28.46 2.01
C LEU A 5 7.10 27.50 1.15
N LYS A 6 8.43 27.64 1.23
CA LYS A 6 9.37 26.71 0.63
C LYS A 6 9.79 25.71 1.72
N LEU A 7 9.12 24.54 1.78
CA LEU A 7 9.44 23.47 2.73
C LEU A 7 10.83 22.87 2.46
N VAL A 8 11.25 22.83 1.22
CA VAL A 8 12.58 22.35 0.80
C VAL A 8 13.19 23.40 -0.12
N PRO A 9 14.47 23.75 0.05
CA PRO A 9 15.20 24.61 -0.88
C PRO A 9 15.18 24.04 -2.29
N GLU A 10 15.09 24.90 -3.31
CA GLU A 10 15.11 24.51 -4.74
C GLU A 10 16.44 23.85 -5.13
N LYS A 11 17.51 24.15 -4.41
CA LYS A 11 18.83 23.56 -4.60
C LYS A 11 19.28 22.96 -3.29
N THR A 12 19.33 21.65 -3.23
CA THR A 12 19.93 20.89 -2.13
C THR A 12 21.25 20.27 -2.60
N ASN A 13 22.13 20.01 -1.66
CA ASN A 13 23.40 19.33 -1.93
C ASN A 13 23.65 18.25 -0.85
N ILE A 14 22.71 17.34 -0.74
CA ILE A 14 22.76 16.24 0.21
C ILE A 14 23.48 15.08 -0.45
N ASP A 15 24.46 14.48 0.22
CA ASP A 15 25.09 13.25 -0.25
C ASP A 15 24.25 12.03 0.17
N PHE A 16 23.32 11.63 -0.69
CA PHE A 16 22.47 10.46 -0.48
C PHE A 16 23.20 9.13 -0.56
N PHE A 17 24.47 9.11 -0.98
CA PHE A 17 25.29 7.91 -1.02
C PHE A 17 26.21 7.76 0.19
N ARG A 18 26.33 8.77 1.04
CA ARG A 18 27.15 8.70 2.25
C ARG A 18 26.78 7.51 3.13
N TRP A 19 25.50 7.23 3.27
CA TRP A 19 24.96 6.15 4.10
C TRP A 19 24.35 5.01 3.27
N GLN A 20 24.76 4.85 1.99
CA GLN A 20 24.09 3.89 1.07
C GLN A 20 24.09 2.45 1.59
N PHE A 21 25.19 1.97 2.21
CA PHE A 21 25.25 0.61 2.74
C PHE A 21 24.35 0.44 3.97
N LEU A 22 24.25 1.47 4.82
CA LEU A 22 23.37 1.46 5.98
C LEU A 22 21.89 1.49 5.55
N THR A 23 21.52 2.40 4.67
CA THR A 23 20.12 2.53 4.20
C THR A 23 19.68 1.32 3.42
N PHE A 24 20.49 0.82 2.50
CA PHE A 24 20.18 -0.39 1.74
C PHE A 24 20.20 -1.64 2.62
N GLY A 25 21.14 -1.74 3.56
CA GLY A 25 21.19 -2.82 4.55
C GLY A 25 19.96 -2.85 5.44
N LEU A 26 19.51 -1.68 5.92
CA LEU A 26 18.27 -1.55 6.69
C LEU A 26 17.04 -1.98 5.85
N SER A 27 16.96 -1.54 4.59
CA SER A 27 15.90 -1.95 3.67
C SER A 27 15.85 -3.46 3.47
N THR A 28 17.02 -4.07 3.23
CA THR A 28 17.13 -5.52 3.06
C THR A 28 16.73 -6.26 4.34
N PHE A 29 17.20 -5.77 5.50
CA PHE A 29 16.83 -6.33 6.79
C PHE A 29 15.32 -6.25 7.03
N LEU A 30 14.69 -5.10 6.80
CA LEU A 30 13.25 -4.92 6.95
C LEU A 30 12.46 -5.82 6.00
N ALA A 31 12.90 -5.96 4.74
CA ALA A 31 12.26 -6.86 3.79
C ALA A 31 12.36 -8.33 4.23
N LEU A 32 13.53 -8.78 4.69
CA LEU A 32 13.72 -10.12 5.21
C LEU A 32 12.92 -10.36 6.51
N ALA A 33 12.93 -9.39 7.42
CA ALA A 33 12.12 -9.43 8.63
C ALA A 33 10.61 -9.51 8.30
N SER A 34 10.15 -8.75 7.30
CA SER A 34 8.77 -8.83 6.81
C SER A 34 8.42 -10.22 6.30
N ILE A 35 9.30 -10.88 5.55
CA ILE A 35 9.10 -12.25 5.09
C ILE A 35 8.99 -13.19 6.29
N VAL A 36 9.89 -13.08 7.27
CA VAL A 36 9.87 -13.94 8.48
C VAL A 36 8.57 -13.72 9.26
N VAL A 37 8.16 -12.48 9.47
CA VAL A 37 6.91 -12.16 10.19
C VAL A 37 5.68 -12.69 9.43
N LEU A 38 5.66 -12.58 8.09
CA LEU A 38 4.60 -13.16 7.26
C LEU A 38 4.51 -14.68 7.42
N PHE A 39 5.64 -15.38 7.53
CA PHE A 39 5.65 -16.83 7.74
C PHE A 39 5.26 -17.24 9.16
N LEU A 40 5.66 -16.48 10.18
CA LEU A 40 5.40 -16.81 11.58
C LEU A 40 3.98 -16.44 12.01
N ASN A 41 3.54 -15.24 11.70
CA ASN A 41 2.27 -14.69 12.18
C ASN A 41 1.14 -14.85 11.15
N GLY A 42 1.47 -14.94 9.85
CA GLY A 42 0.49 -14.85 8.76
C GLY A 42 -0.19 -13.48 8.68
N LEU A 43 -1.08 -13.32 7.72
CA LEU A 43 -1.95 -12.16 7.59
C LEU A 43 -3.27 -12.40 8.31
N ASN A 44 -3.82 -11.37 8.96
CA ASN A 44 -5.16 -11.40 9.54
C ASN A 44 -6.21 -11.20 8.45
N PHE A 45 -6.53 -12.26 7.71
CA PHE A 45 -7.48 -12.20 6.60
C PHE A 45 -8.91 -11.87 7.06
N GLY A 46 -9.55 -10.93 6.35
CA GLY A 46 -10.99 -10.66 6.45
C GLY A 46 -11.85 -11.76 5.83
N ILE A 47 -13.16 -11.60 5.90
CA ILE A 47 -14.13 -12.56 5.31
C ILE A 47 -13.98 -12.69 3.80
N ASP A 48 -13.49 -11.68 3.12
CA ASP A 48 -13.23 -11.70 1.67
C ASP A 48 -12.29 -12.85 1.26
N PHE A 49 -11.35 -13.21 2.14
CA PHE A 49 -10.32 -14.21 1.86
C PHE A 49 -10.47 -15.52 2.66
N ARG A 50 -11.20 -15.50 3.77
CA ARG A 50 -11.48 -16.70 4.58
C ARG A 50 -12.87 -17.26 4.36
N GLY A 51 -13.76 -16.45 3.78
CA GLY A 51 -15.19 -16.72 3.83
C GLY A 51 -15.77 -16.45 5.21
N GLY A 52 -17.09 -16.42 5.30
CA GLY A 52 -17.81 -16.19 6.53
C GLY A 52 -18.80 -15.05 6.44
N THR A 53 -19.33 -14.63 7.58
CA THR A 53 -20.32 -13.56 7.67
C THR A 53 -19.88 -12.53 8.69
N THR A 54 -20.01 -11.27 8.34
CA THR A 54 -19.83 -10.13 9.24
C THR A 54 -21.19 -9.46 9.44
N ILE A 55 -21.63 -9.37 10.71
CA ILE A 55 -22.84 -8.67 11.12
C ILE A 55 -22.41 -7.42 11.87
N ARG A 56 -22.85 -6.26 11.39
CA ARG A 56 -22.66 -4.99 12.10
C ARG A 56 -23.86 -4.77 12.98
N THR A 57 -23.62 -4.49 14.26
CA THR A 57 -24.65 -4.15 15.24
C THR A 57 -24.52 -2.68 15.62
N GLU A 58 -25.62 -2.04 15.90
CA GLU A 58 -25.70 -0.68 16.42
C GLU A 58 -26.68 -0.63 17.58
N SER A 59 -26.25 -0.07 18.72
CA SER A 59 -26.99 -0.01 19.96
C SER A 59 -26.88 1.36 20.61
N THR A 60 -27.87 1.73 21.42
CA THR A 60 -27.83 2.89 22.31
C THR A 60 -27.08 2.62 23.62
N GLN A 61 -26.87 1.33 23.96
CA GLN A 61 -26.11 0.92 25.14
C GLN A 61 -24.65 0.64 24.76
N SER A 62 -23.75 0.71 25.73
CA SER A 62 -22.34 0.36 25.52
C SER A 62 -22.19 -1.10 25.14
N VAL A 63 -21.34 -1.39 24.17
CA VAL A 63 -21.07 -2.76 23.73
C VAL A 63 -20.41 -3.57 24.83
N ASP A 64 -21.08 -4.64 25.27
CA ASP A 64 -20.49 -5.68 26.14
C ASP A 64 -20.11 -6.91 25.30
N VAL A 65 -18.84 -6.96 24.88
CA VAL A 65 -18.28 -8.08 24.09
C VAL A 65 -18.41 -9.42 24.82
N GLY A 66 -18.35 -9.40 26.17
CA GLY A 66 -18.50 -10.61 27.01
C GLY A 66 -19.91 -11.17 26.93
N ALA A 67 -20.93 -10.31 27.17
CA ALA A 67 -22.33 -10.66 27.08
C ALA A 67 -22.73 -11.13 25.66
N TYR A 68 -22.22 -10.48 24.62
CA TYR A 68 -22.46 -10.89 23.23
C TYR A 68 -21.88 -12.28 22.96
N ARG A 69 -20.69 -12.58 23.48
CA ARG A 69 -20.05 -13.88 23.32
C ARG A 69 -20.82 -14.98 24.03
N GLU A 70 -21.29 -14.73 25.25
CA GLU A 70 -22.12 -15.67 26.03
C GLU A 70 -23.44 -15.97 25.31
N ALA A 71 -24.11 -14.96 24.79
CA ALA A 71 -25.36 -15.12 24.05
C ALA A 71 -25.21 -15.95 22.77
N LEU A 72 -24.06 -15.82 22.09
CA LEU A 72 -23.78 -16.55 20.85
C LEU A 72 -23.25 -17.95 21.04
N GLN A 73 -22.74 -18.28 22.25
CA GLN A 73 -22.17 -19.61 22.55
C GLN A 73 -23.12 -20.80 22.28
N PRO A 74 -24.43 -20.75 22.65
CA PRO A 74 -25.36 -21.85 22.39
C PRO A 74 -25.58 -22.16 20.91
N LEU A 75 -25.31 -21.22 20.03
CA LEU A 75 -25.54 -21.38 18.59
C LEU A 75 -24.45 -22.20 17.88
N ASN A 76 -23.35 -22.57 18.58
CA ASN A 76 -22.27 -23.38 18.05
C ASN A 76 -21.71 -22.89 16.69
N LEU A 77 -21.49 -21.58 16.57
CA LEU A 77 -21.10 -20.90 15.34
C LEU A 77 -19.62 -21.09 14.95
N GLY A 78 -18.87 -21.89 15.70
CA GLY A 78 -17.43 -22.08 15.49
C GLY A 78 -16.62 -20.86 15.97
N ASP A 79 -15.71 -20.36 15.12
CA ASP A 79 -14.89 -19.20 15.46
C ASP A 79 -15.68 -17.91 15.26
N VAL A 80 -15.96 -17.22 16.36
CA VAL A 80 -16.69 -15.94 16.38
C VAL A 80 -15.78 -14.87 16.97
N ALA A 81 -15.48 -13.84 16.17
CA ALA A 81 -14.75 -12.66 16.62
C ALA A 81 -15.72 -11.48 16.78
N ILE A 82 -15.74 -10.87 17.96
CA ILE A 82 -16.54 -9.72 18.29
C ILE A 82 -15.61 -8.56 18.59
N THR A 83 -15.77 -7.45 17.87
CA THR A 83 -14.96 -6.23 18.03
C THR A 83 -15.86 -5.02 18.10
N GLU A 84 -15.57 -4.13 19.05
CA GLU A 84 -16.19 -2.82 19.08
C GLU A 84 -15.59 -1.95 17.97
N VAL A 85 -16.44 -1.20 17.28
CA VAL A 85 -16.05 -0.32 16.18
C VAL A 85 -16.08 1.11 16.67
N PHE A 86 -14.94 1.75 16.64
CA PHE A 86 -14.83 3.17 16.99
C PHE A 86 -14.83 4.04 15.72
N ASP A 87 -15.73 5.03 15.69
CA ASP A 87 -15.77 6.03 14.63
C ASP A 87 -16.02 7.42 15.25
N PRO A 88 -15.15 8.42 14.98
CA PRO A 88 -15.31 9.78 15.51
C PRO A 88 -16.61 10.46 15.08
N THR A 89 -17.28 9.95 14.06
CA THR A 89 -18.56 10.49 13.54
C THR A 89 -19.77 9.93 14.26
N PHE A 90 -19.59 8.90 15.11
CA PHE A 90 -20.71 8.34 15.87
C PHE A 90 -21.19 9.34 16.92
N GLY A 91 -22.53 9.38 17.06
CA GLY A 91 -23.16 10.12 18.14
C GLY A 91 -22.84 9.50 19.52
N PRO A 92 -23.04 10.24 20.62
CA PRO A 92 -22.72 9.77 21.97
C PRO A 92 -23.54 8.55 22.43
N GLU A 93 -24.64 8.26 21.75
CA GLU A 93 -25.51 7.10 22.00
C GLU A 93 -25.39 6.02 20.90
N GLN A 94 -24.42 6.13 20.02
CA GLN A 94 -24.23 5.19 18.90
C GLN A 94 -23.04 4.29 19.19
N ASN A 95 -23.31 3.09 19.72
CA ASN A 95 -22.32 2.09 20.02
C ASN A 95 -22.40 0.97 18.98
N VAL A 96 -21.32 0.74 18.28
CA VAL A 96 -21.26 -0.18 17.14
C VAL A 96 -20.33 -1.33 17.45
N ALA A 97 -20.80 -2.57 17.21
CA ALA A 97 -19.93 -3.74 17.21
C ALA A 97 -19.98 -4.45 15.86
N GLN A 98 -18.94 -5.21 15.59
CA GLN A 98 -18.83 -6.09 14.44
C GLN A 98 -18.67 -7.53 14.94
N VAL A 99 -19.63 -8.37 14.60
CA VAL A 99 -19.62 -9.82 14.87
C VAL A 99 -19.23 -10.51 13.59
N ARG A 100 -18.06 -11.17 13.59
CA ARG A 100 -17.56 -11.96 12.48
C ARG A 100 -17.66 -13.44 12.80
N ILE A 101 -18.37 -14.17 11.95
CA ILE A 101 -18.54 -15.62 12.03
C ILE A 101 -17.75 -16.23 10.88
N SER A 102 -16.78 -17.08 11.19
CA SER A 102 -15.98 -17.76 10.16
C SER A 102 -16.84 -18.77 9.39
N ALA A 103 -16.50 -19.01 8.12
CA ALA A 103 -17.15 -20.04 7.34
C ALA A 103 -16.98 -21.40 8.03
N GLN A 104 -18.06 -22.17 8.13
CA GLN A 104 -18.05 -23.51 8.70
C GLN A 104 -17.65 -24.52 7.61
N ASP A 105 -16.94 -25.57 8.00
CA ASP A 105 -16.51 -26.63 7.08
C ASP A 105 -17.74 -27.27 6.39
N GLY A 106 -17.76 -27.21 5.06
CA GLY A 106 -18.81 -27.80 4.26
C GLY A 106 -20.05 -26.94 4.01
N ALA A 107 -20.14 -25.71 4.57
CA ALA A 107 -21.23 -24.78 4.29
C ALA A 107 -20.80 -23.74 3.24
N GLU A 108 -21.66 -23.45 2.25
CA GLU A 108 -21.36 -22.45 1.22
C GLU A 108 -21.35 -21.00 1.78
N ALA A 109 -22.11 -20.75 2.85
CA ALA A 109 -22.15 -19.49 3.62
C ALA A 109 -22.94 -19.73 4.91
N VAL A 110 -22.89 -18.78 5.86
CA VAL A 110 -23.79 -18.76 7.00
C VAL A 110 -25.22 -18.56 6.48
N THR A 111 -26.14 -19.47 6.86
CA THR A 111 -27.51 -19.42 6.32
C THR A 111 -28.29 -18.23 6.87
N PRO A 112 -29.32 -17.75 6.16
CA PRO A 112 -30.19 -16.69 6.69
C PRO A 112 -30.82 -17.05 8.04
N GLU A 113 -31.14 -18.33 8.26
CA GLU A 113 -31.69 -18.82 9.54
C GLU A 113 -30.67 -18.65 10.68
N THR A 114 -29.39 -18.93 10.41
CA THR A 114 -28.31 -18.71 11.39
C THR A 114 -28.11 -17.23 11.68
N VAL A 115 -28.17 -16.36 10.64
CA VAL A 115 -28.11 -14.91 10.83
C VAL A 115 -29.23 -14.42 11.70
N ASN A 116 -30.49 -14.84 11.43
CA ASN A 116 -31.67 -14.50 12.23
C ASN A 116 -31.54 -15.00 13.68
N ALA A 117 -30.96 -16.18 13.90
CA ALA A 117 -30.71 -16.71 15.24
C ALA A 117 -29.67 -15.87 16.00
N VAL A 118 -28.62 -15.40 15.33
CA VAL A 118 -27.63 -14.47 15.91
C VAL A 118 -28.28 -13.14 16.27
N GLU A 119 -29.06 -12.58 15.37
CA GLU A 119 -29.79 -11.33 15.61
C GLU A 119 -30.73 -11.45 16.82
N ALA A 120 -31.51 -12.54 16.90
CA ALA A 120 -32.41 -12.80 18.02
C ALA A 120 -31.64 -12.94 19.35
N ALA A 121 -30.52 -13.70 19.36
CA ALA A 121 -29.72 -13.88 20.56
C ALA A 121 -29.09 -12.57 21.06
N LEU A 122 -28.64 -11.69 20.14
CA LEU A 122 -28.10 -10.38 20.51
C LEU A 122 -29.20 -9.40 20.98
N GLN A 123 -30.42 -9.47 20.42
CA GLN A 123 -31.56 -8.68 20.85
C GLN A 123 -32.08 -9.09 22.23
N GLU A 124 -31.83 -10.35 22.69
CA GLU A 124 -32.10 -10.76 24.06
C GLU A 124 -31.16 -10.07 25.06
N VAL A 125 -29.91 -9.79 24.66
CA VAL A 125 -28.94 -9.06 25.49
C VAL A 125 -29.27 -7.58 25.57
N ASP A 126 -29.60 -6.99 24.43
CA ASP A 126 -29.98 -5.58 24.34
C ASP A 126 -31.06 -5.39 23.27
N PRO A 127 -32.31 -5.14 23.68
CA PRO A 127 -33.45 -4.92 22.78
C PRO A 127 -33.30 -3.69 21.86
N SER A 128 -32.36 -2.79 22.14
CA SER A 128 -32.10 -1.61 21.29
C SER A 128 -31.20 -1.91 20.11
N ILE A 129 -30.62 -3.13 20.04
CA ILE A 129 -29.71 -3.51 18.96
C ILE A 129 -30.44 -3.53 17.62
N THR A 130 -29.82 -2.88 16.64
CA THR A 130 -30.18 -2.93 15.22
C THR A 130 -29.03 -3.52 14.41
N PHE A 131 -29.34 -4.03 13.23
CA PHE A 131 -28.40 -4.70 12.33
C PHE A 131 -28.31 -3.97 10.98
N PRO A 132 -27.56 -2.86 10.90
CA PRO A 132 -27.53 -2.01 9.71
C PRO A 132 -26.88 -2.67 8.49
N SER A 133 -25.99 -3.66 8.68
CA SER A 133 -25.42 -4.42 7.57
C SER A 133 -25.06 -5.85 7.97
N VAL A 134 -25.32 -6.77 7.04
CA VAL A 134 -24.90 -8.17 7.08
C VAL A 134 -24.19 -8.47 5.76
N GLU A 135 -22.92 -8.81 5.85
CA GLU A 135 -22.09 -9.16 4.69
C GLU A 135 -21.66 -10.62 4.80
N SER A 136 -21.88 -11.39 3.74
CA SER A 136 -21.51 -12.81 3.72
C SER A 136 -20.74 -13.16 2.45
N VAL A 137 -19.65 -13.89 2.61
CA VAL A 137 -18.81 -14.37 1.52
C VAL A 137 -18.65 -15.88 1.63
N GLY A 138 -19.08 -16.60 0.60
CA GLY A 138 -18.93 -18.05 0.58
C GLY A 138 -17.46 -18.47 0.34
N PRO A 139 -17.04 -19.67 0.83
CA PRO A 139 -15.66 -20.15 0.72
C PRO A 139 -15.14 -20.26 -0.72
N LYS A 140 -16.00 -20.61 -1.68
CA LYS A 140 -15.64 -20.68 -3.09
C LYS A 140 -15.29 -19.30 -3.63
N VAL A 141 -16.12 -18.29 -3.33
CA VAL A 141 -15.91 -16.91 -3.77
C VAL A 141 -14.64 -16.35 -3.14
N SER A 142 -14.40 -16.61 -1.84
CA SER A 142 -13.18 -16.13 -1.17
C SER A 142 -11.92 -16.73 -1.77
N GLY A 143 -11.92 -18.01 -2.15
CA GLY A 143 -10.79 -18.65 -2.85
C GLY A 143 -10.50 -18.01 -4.23
N GLU A 144 -11.53 -17.67 -4.99
CA GLU A 144 -11.38 -16.97 -6.27
C GLU A 144 -10.84 -15.53 -6.05
N LEU A 145 -11.27 -14.84 -4.99
CA LEU A 145 -10.79 -13.51 -4.66
C LEU A 145 -9.30 -13.49 -4.28
N VAL A 146 -8.83 -14.50 -3.52
CA VAL A 146 -7.39 -14.65 -3.20
C VAL A 146 -6.57 -14.74 -4.48
N MET A 147 -6.96 -15.64 -5.41
CA MET A 147 -6.21 -15.81 -6.66
C MET A 147 -6.26 -14.56 -7.53
N THR A 148 -7.42 -13.90 -7.60
CA THR A 148 -7.58 -12.65 -8.34
C THR A 148 -6.70 -11.54 -7.75
N ALA A 149 -6.61 -11.42 -6.44
CA ALA A 149 -5.75 -10.45 -5.76
C ALA A 149 -4.26 -10.68 -6.08
N VAL A 150 -3.81 -11.94 -6.02
CA VAL A 150 -2.42 -12.31 -6.39
C VAL A 150 -2.14 -11.97 -7.85
N TYR A 151 -3.05 -12.32 -8.76
CA TYR A 151 -2.89 -11.98 -10.18
C TYR A 151 -2.90 -10.48 -10.43
N ALA A 152 -3.76 -9.71 -9.75
CA ALA A 152 -3.82 -8.25 -9.90
C ALA A 152 -2.50 -7.59 -9.50
N VAL A 153 -1.93 -7.97 -8.35
CA VAL A 153 -0.63 -7.43 -7.90
C VAL A 153 0.50 -7.85 -8.84
N ALA A 154 0.57 -9.13 -9.22
CA ALA A 154 1.60 -9.64 -10.12
C ALA A 154 1.51 -8.99 -11.52
N ALA A 155 0.31 -8.88 -12.08
CA ALA A 155 0.08 -8.23 -13.36
C ALA A 155 0.43 -6.74 -13.33
N SER A 156 0.11 -6.05 -12.24
CA SER A 156 0.47 -4.64 -12.07
C SER A 156 1.99 -4.44 -12.01
N LEU A 157 2.70 -5.26 -11.23
CA LEU A 157 4.17 -5.24 -11.18
C LEU A 157 4.78 -5.52 -12.55
N ALA A 158 4.27 -6.51 -13.27
CA ALA A 158 4.75 -6.87 -14.61
C ALA A 158 4.47 -5.74 -15.62
N ALA A 159 3.25 -5.19 -15.63
CA ALA A 159 2.86 -4.11 -16.54
C ALA A 159 3.68 -2.82 -16.30
N ILE A 160 3.85 -2.43 -15.03
CA ILE A 160 4.67 -1.27 -14.66
C ILE A 160 6.13 -1.50 -15.07
N SER A 161 6.70 -2.67 -14.76
CA SER A 161 8.09 -3.00 -15.11
C SER A 161 8.29 -3.01 -16.63
N PHE A 162 7.34 -3.56 -17.37
CA PHE A 162 7.36 -3.57 -18.82
C PHE A 162 7.28 -2.16 -19.41
N TYR A 163 6.38 -1.30 -18.87
CA TYR A 163 6.29 0.09 -19.28
C TYR A 163 7.61 0.85 -19.03
N ILE A 164 8.23 0.67 -17.86
CA ILE A 164 9.51 1.30 -17.53
C ILE A 164 10.62 0.79 -18.46
N TRP A 165 10.62 -0.49 -18.80
CA TRP A 165 11.58 -1.05 -19.76
C TRP A 165 11.41 -0.47 -21.17
N LEU A 166 10.21 -0.26 -21.62
CA LEU A 166 9.95 0.40 -22.91
C LEU A 166 10.35 1.88 -22.92
N ARG A 167 10.20 2.58 -21.79
CA ARG A 167 10.45 4.02 -21.66
C ARG A 167 11.91 4.34 -21.35
N PHE A 168 12.59 3.42 -20.62
CA PHE A 168 13.96 3.54 -20.15
C PHE A 168 14.77 2.28 -20.52
N GLU A 169 16.02 2.21 -20.09
CA GLU A 169 16.82 1.00 -20.22
C GLU A 169 16.40 -0.06 -19.17
N TRP A 170 16.71 -1.34 -19.42
CA TRP A 170 16.33 -2.45 -18.55
C TRP A 170 16.82 -2.33 -17.09
N GLN A 171 17.94 -1.65 -16.86
CA GLN A 171 18.48 -1.43 -15.53
C GLN A 171 17.54 -0.57 -14.67
N PHE A 172 16.88 0.42 -15.29
CA PHE A 172 15.87 1.24 -14.63
C PHE A 172 14.62 0.42 -14.29
N ALA A 173 14.21 -0.46 -15.20
CA ALA A 173 13.07 -1.36 -14.93
C ALA A 173 13.36 -2.29 -13.75
N MET A 174 14.57 -2.84 -13.66
CA MET A 174 14.99 -3.68 -12.53
C MET A 174 15.04 -2.86 -11.22
N GLY A 175 15.57 -1.64 -11.25
CA GLY A 175 15.58 -0.75 -10.09
C GLY A 175 14.17 -0.44 -9.58
N ALA A 176 13.26 -0.14 -10.50
CA ALA A 176 11.85 0.10 -10.18
C ALA A 176 11.17 -1.17 -9.62
N LEU A 177 11.34 -2.31 -10.26
CA LEU A 177 10.74 -3.59 -9.81
C LEU A 177 11.18 -3.94 -8.40
N VAL A 178 12.48 -3.88 -8.12
CA VAL A 178 13.02 -4.18 -6.77
C VAL A 178 12.45 -3.22 -5.72
N SER A 179 12.34 -1.93 -6.06
CA SER A 179 11.73 -0.93 -5.19
C SER A 179 10.26 -1.22 -4.91
N LEU A 180 9.46 -1.53 -5.94
CA LEU A 180 8.03 -1.83 -5.79
C LEU A 180 7.78 -3.11 -4.98
N VAL A 181 8.56 -4.17 -5.23
CA VAL A 181 8.49 -5.41 -4.45
C VAL A 181 8.85 -5.16 -2.98
N HIS A 182 9.89 -4.37 -2.73
CA HIS A 182 10.27 -3.94 -1.39
C HIS A 182 9.13 -3.23 -0.67
N ASP A 183 8.45 -2.28 -1.33
CA ASP A 183 7.37 -1.49 -0.73
C ASP A 183 6.16 -2.36 -0.37
N VAL A 184 5.76 -3.27 -1.27
CA VAL A 184 4.69 -4.23 -1.01
C VAL A 184 5.06 -5.17 0.13
N LEU A 185 6.27 -5.75 0.12
CA LEU A 185 6.72 -6.69 1.15
C LEU A 185 6.74 -6.06 2.55
N ILE A 186 7.28 -4.86 2.68
CA ILE A 186 7.33 -4.19 3.99
C ILE A 186 5.93 -3.81 4.44
N THR A 187 5.06 -3.33 3.55
CA THR A 187 3.66 -3.02 3.89
C THR A 187 2.93 -4.27 4.38
N MET A 188 3.04 -5.39 3.66
CA MET A 188 2.46 -6.67 4.09
C MET A 188 3.06 -7.17 5.42
N GLY A 189 4.38 -6.99 5.61
CA GLY A 189 5.06 -7.35 6.86
C GLY A 189 4.53 -6.58 8.07
N VAL A 190 4.25 -5.29 7.91
CA VAL A 190 3.63 -4.45 8.95
C VAL A 190 2.20 -4.91 9.25
N PHE A 191 1.41 -5.25 8.24
CA PHE A 191 0.08 -5.83 8.42
C PHE A 191 0.12 -7.15 9.21
N ALA A 192 1.07 -8.02 8.89
CA ALA A 192 1.28 -9.28 9.62
C ALA A 192 1.80 -9.06 11.04
N LEU A 193 2.68 -8.08 11.26
CA LEU A 193 3.24 -7.78 12.57
C LEU A 193 2.18 -7.25 13.55
N PHE A 194 1.38 -6.29 13.09
CA PHE A 194 0.34 -5.66 13.91
C PHE A 194 -1.02 -6.34 13.79
N GLN A 195 -1.11 -7.43 13.03
CA GLN A 195 -2.35 -8.19 12.79
C GLN A 195 -3.51 -7.28 12.31
N ILE A 196 -3.18 -6.27 11.49
CA ILE A 196 -4.17 -5.39 10.89
C ILE A 196 -5.02 -6.21 9.92
N LYS A 197 -6.34 -5.99 9.91
CA LYS A 197 -7.27 -6.68 9.03
C LYS A 197 -6.85 -6.51 7.56
N PHE A 198 -6.68 -7.65 6.87
CA PHE A 198 -6.30 -7.70 5.46
C PHE A 198 -7.49 -8.16 4.63
N ASP A 199 -8.05 -7.26 3.85
CA ASP A 199 -9.25 -7.43 3.04
C ASP A 199 -9.06 -6.93 1.59
N LEU A 200 -10.10 -6.96 0.76
CA LEU A 200 -10.03 -6.47 -0.62
C LEU A 200 -9.65 -4.99 -0.70
N THR A 201 -10.05 -4.18 0.27
CA THR A 201 -9.67 -2.76 0.30
C THR A 201 -8.18 -2.59 0.51
N THR A 202 -7.55 -3.48 1.26
CA THR A 202 -6.09 -3.52 1.44
C THR A 202 -5.37 -3.86 0.13
N ILE A 203 -5.91 -4.78 -0.68
CA ILE A 203 -5.36 -5.04 -2.03
C ILE A 203 -5.45 -3.79 -2.91
N ALA A 204 -6.59 -3.09 -2.90
CA ALA A 204 -6.73 -1.83 -3.62
C ALA A 204 -5.72 -0.77 -3.13
N ALA A 205 -5.43 -0.73 -1.82
CA ALA A 205 -4.38 0.12 -1.26
C ALA A 205 -2.99 -0.27 -1.80
N LEU A 206 -2.65 -1.57 -1.83
CA LEU A 206 -1.37 -2.04 -2.37
C LEU A 206 -1.19 -1.65 -3.84
N LEU A 207 -2.22 -1.81 -4.67
CA LEU A 207 -2.20 -1.38 -6.07
C LEU A 207 -2.02 0.14 -6.20
N THR A 208 -2.65 0.91 -5.31
CA THR A 208 -2.49 2.37 -5.25
C THR A 208 -1.06 2.76 -4.85
N ILE A 209 -0.48 2.07 -3.88
CA ILE A 209 0.92 2.26 -3.44
C ILE A 209 1.89 2.02 -4.60
N LEU A 210 1.69 0.95 -5.39
CA LEU A 210 2.51 0.67 -6.58
C LEU A 210 2.49 1.84 -7.56
N GLY A 211 1.29 2.38 -7.86
CA GLY A 211 1.14 3.53 -8.75
C GLY A 211 1.75 4.81 -8.19
N TYR A 212 1.67 5.01 -6.87
CA TYR A 212 2.24 6.20 -6.23
C TYR A 212 3.76 6.13 -6.14
N SER A 213 4.32 4.99 -5.71
CA SER A 213 5.78 4.78 -5.56
C SER A 213 6.51 4.91 -6.90
N ILE A 214 5.93 4.35 -7.98
CA ILE A 214 6.55 4.45 -9.30
C ILE A 214 6.61 5.89 -9.82
N ASN A 215 5.64 6.74 -9.46
CA ASN A 215 5.64 8.14 -9.90
C ASN A 215 6.91 8.88 -9.46
N ASP A 216 7.33 8.74 -8.20
CA ASP A 216 8.55 9.38 -7.69
C ASP A 216 9.81 8.75 -8.31
N THR A 217 9.82 7.42 -8.46
CA THR A 217 10.93 6.70 -9.08
C THR A 217 11.14 7.14 -10.53
N VAL A 218 10.06 7.28 -11.33
CA VAL A 218 10.14 7.74 -12.73
C VAL A 218 10.68 9.17 -12.82
N VAL A 219 10.27 10.06 -11.91
CA VAL A 219 10.78 11.44 -11.89
C VAL A 219 12.29 11.48 -11.67
N VAL A 220 12.79 10.70 -10.72
CA VAL A 220 14.24 10.59 -10.46
C VAL A 220 14.95 9.99 -11.67
N PHE A 221 14.39 8.95 -12.30
CA PHE A 221 14.99 8.28 -13.45
C PHE A 221 15.01 9.16 -14.71
N ASP A 222 13.95 9.89 -14.96
CA ASP A 222 13.89 10.84 -16.09
C ASP A 222 14.94 11.95 -15.92
N ARG A 223 15.05 12.49 -14.70
CA ARG A 223 16.08 13.48 -14.38
C ARG A 223 17.49 12.91 -14.47
N LEU A 224 17.68 11.67 -14.03
CA LEU A 224 18.95 10.97 -14.16
C LEU A 224 19.33 10.81 -15.64
N ARG A 225 18.39 10.43 -16.49
CA ARG A 225 18.62 10.30 -17.94
C ARG A 225 19.02 11.64 -18.58
N GLU A 226 18.34 12.74 -18.25
CA GLU A 226 18.71 14.08 -18.70
C GLU A 226 20.14 14.44 -18.27
N ASN A 227 20.45 14.22 -17.00
CA ASN A 227 21.76 14.57 -16.45
C ASN A 227 22.89 13.67 -17.00
N LEU A 228 22.61 12.41 -17.32
CA LEU A 228 23.58 11.52 -17.99
C LEU A 228 23.94 12.04 -19.40
N MET A 229 22.98 12.60 -20.14
CA MET A 229 23.24 13.21 -21.44
C MET A 229 24.04 14.52 -21.31
N LYS A 230 23.75 15.30 -20.27
CA LYS A 230 24.38 16.60 -20.03
C LYS A 230 25.80 16.47 -19.47
N TYR A 231 26.02 15.56 -18.53
CA TYR A 231 27.27 15.41 -17.79
C TYR A 231 28.00 14.12 -18.17
N LYS A 232 28.42 14.02 -19.43
CA LYS A 232 29.02 12.79 -20.02
C LYS A 232 30.30 12.30 -19.30
N LYS A 233 31.06 13.19 -18.66
CA LYS A 233 32.34 12.87 -18.00
C LYS A 233 32.21 12.67 -16.47
N MET A 234 31.08 13.08 -15.86
CA MET A 234 30.86 13.00 -14.42
C MET A 234 30.64 11.53 -14.00
N PRO A 235 31.22 11.03 -12.89
CA PRO A 235 30.95 9.68 -12.39
C PRO A 235 29.46 9.39 -12.22
N LEU A 236 28.99 8.16 -12.50
CA LEU A 236 27.59 7.79 -12.43
C LEU A 236 26.96 8.12 -11.06
N ARG A 237 27.70 7.81 -9.99
CA ARG A 237 27.29 8.09 -8.61
C ARG A 237 26.99 9.59 -8.38
N GLU A 238 27.84 10.46 -8.90
CA GLU A 238 27.69 11.90 -8.74
C GLU A 238 26.48 12.42 -9.55
N VAL A 239 26.30 11.93 -10.80
CA VAL A 239 25.14 12.27 -11.62
C VAL A 239 23.83 11.82 -10.95
N MET A 240 23.82 10.63 -10.36
CA MET A 240 22.66 10.13 -9.62
C MET A 240 22.37 10.99 -8.38
N ASN A 241 23.41 11.35 -7.62
CA ASN A 241 23.25 12.21 -6.45
C ASN A 241 22.69 13.58 -6.84
N LEU A 242 23.20 14.16 -7.91
CA LEU A 242 22.68 15.41 -8.46
C LEU A 242 21.20 15.29 -8.86
N SER A 243 20.84 14.21 -9.56
CA SER A 243 19.46 13.99 -10.04
C SER A 243 18.46 13.85 -8.90
N VAL A 244 18.82 13.15 -7.83
CA VAL A 244 17.99 13.04 -6.61
C VAL A 244 17.84 14.41 -5.94
N ASN A 245 18.92 15.19 -5.79
CA ASN A 245 18.85 16.52 -5.20
C ASN A 245 17.94 17.46 -6.01
N GLU A 246 18.00 17.42 -7.35
CA GLU A 246 17.19 18.26 -8.23
C GLU A 246 15.70 17.90 -8.23
N THR A 247 15.35 16.66 -7.89
CA THR A 247 13.96 16.18 -7.82
C THR A 247 13.39 16.17 -6.40
N LEU A 248 14.23 16.31 -5.38
CA LEU A 248 13.87 16.17 -3.96
C LEU A 248 12.71 17.08 -3.55
N SER A 249 12.76 18.36 -3.95
CA SER A 249 11.72 19.33 -3.61
C SER A 249 10.35 18.90 -4.13
N ARG A 250 10.29 18.36 -5.35
CA ARG A 250 9.06 17.84 -5.96
C ARG A 250 8.55 16.61 -5.18
N THR A 251 9.41 15.64 -4.95
CA THR A 251 9.06 14.40 -4.22
C THR A 251 8.54 14.71 -2.82
N VAL A 252 9.23 15.57 -2.06
CA VAL A 252 8.78 15.94 -0.70
C VAL A 252 7.46 16.70 -0.74
N MET A 253 7.24 17.57 -1.74
CA MET A 253 5.97 18.31 -1.85
C MET A 253 4.80 17.37 -2.23
N THR A 254 4.98 16.48 -3.19
CA THR A 254 3.94 15.53 -3.61
C THR A 254 3.59 14.56 -2.50
N SER A 255 4.57 13.92 -1.88
CA SER A 255 4.36 12.99 -0.77
C SER A 255 3.82 13.71 0.46
N GLY A 256 4.36 14.89 0.80
CA GLY A 256 3.94 15.67 1.97
C GLY A 256 2.48 16.13 1.88
N THR A 257 2.05 16.66 0.74
CA THR A 257 0.65 17.09 0.55
C THR A 257 -0.32 15.93 0.64
N THR A 258 0.03 14.78 0.06
CA THR A 258 -0.79 13.57 0.13
C THR A 258 -0.83 13.00 1.56
N LEU A 259 0.31 12.96 2.25
CA LEU A 259 0.38 12.50 3.64
C LEU A 259 -0.44 13.37 4.59
N ILE A 260 -0.47 14.70 4.40
CA ILE A 260 -1.33 15.58 5.20
C ILE A 260 -2.80 15.18 5.08
N ALA A 261 -3.28 14.96 3.84
CA ALA A 261 -4.66 14.54 3.61
C ALA A 261 -4.95 13.15 4.20
N LEU A 262 -4.02 12.20 4.03
CA LEU A 262 -4.18 10.84 4.56
C LEU A 262 -4.11 10.79 6.09
N ILE A 263 -3.24 11.58 6.72
CA ILE A 263 -3.18 11.69 8.18
C ILE A 263 -4.48 12.29 8.73
N ALA A 264 -5.02 13.33 8.09
CA ALA A 264 -6.31 13.86 8.47
C ALA A 264 -7.41 12.78 8.37
N LEU A 265 -7.40 11.98 7.29
CA LEU A 265 -8.33 10.88 7.10
C LEU A 265 -8.09 9.73 8.09
N LEU A 266 -6.85 9.47 8.49
CA LEU A 266 -6.52 8.44 9.49
C LEU A 266 -7.01 8.82 10.90
N VAL A 267 -6.98 10.12 11.22
CA VAL A 267 -7.38 10.64 12.54
C VAL A 267 -8.90 10.85 12.61
N LEU A 268 -9.51 11.38 11.54
CA LEU A 268 -10.91 11.75 11.50
C LEU A 268 -11.80 10.69 10.83
N GLY A 269 -11.22 9.75 10.10
CA GLY A 269 -11.95 8.66 9.45
C GLY A 269 -12.29 7.55 10.44
N GLY A 270 -13.37 6.82 10.15
CA GLY A 270 -13.82 5.71 10.96
C GLY A 270 -13.01 4.43 10.76
N ASP A 271 -13.27 3.44 11.61
CA ASP A 271 -12.56 2.15 11.60
C ASP A 271 -12.68 1.38 10.28
N VAL A 272 -13.80 1.58 9.56
CA VAL A 272 -14.06 0.89 8.27
C VAL A 272 -12.97 1.14 7.23
N ILE A 273 -12.47 2.38 7.15
CA ILE A 273 -11.46 2.76 6.16
C ILE A 273 -10.04 2.84 6.75
N ARG A 274 -9.91 2.69 8.07
CA ARG A 274 -8.63 2.89 8.78
C ARG A 274 -7.52 2.01 8.24
N GLY A 275 -7.78 0.72 8.01
CA GLY A 275 -6.79 -0.22 7.44
C GLY A 275 -6.32 0.19 6.05
N PHE A 276 -7.25 0.60 5.17
CA PHE A 276 -6.97 1.09 3.83
C PHE A 276 -6.12 2.37 3.87
N VAL A 277 -6.55 3.37 4.66
CA VAL A 277 -5.84 4.65 4.78
C VAL A 277 -4.46 4.46 5.41
N PHE A 278 -4.35 3.60 6.42
CA PHE A 278 -3.06 3.25 7.03
C PHE A 278 -2.11 2.62 6.00
N ALA A 279 -2.59 1.66 5.20
CA ALA A 279 -1.79 1.01 4.16
C ALA A 279 -1.21 2.05 3.19
N ILE A 280 -2.05 2.95 2.64
CA ILE A 280 -1.60 3.98 1.69
C ILE A 280 -0.64 4.96 2.38
N THR A 281 -0.94 5.42 3.60
CA THR A 281 -0.08 6.34 4.35
C THR A 281 1.31 5.75 4.56
N PHE A 282 1.36 4.54 5.08
CA PHE A 282 2.61 3.82 5.30
C PHE A 282 3.34 3.54 3.99
N GLY A 283 2.61 3.07 2.97
CA GLY A 283 3.16 2.78 1.65
C GLY A 283 3.77 4.00 0.95
N ILE A 284 3.17 5.19 1.08
CA ILE A 284 3.75 6.43 0.53
C ILE A 284 5.06 6.78 1.25
N VAL A 285 5.13 6.64 2.57
CA VAL A 285 6.38 6.89 3.32
C VAL A 285 7.48 5.94 2.87
N ILE A 286 7.18 4.64 2.77
CA ILE A 286 8.14 3.62 2.33
C ILE A 286 8.50 3.81 0.86
N GLY A 287 7.54 4.11 -0.03
CA GLY A 287 7.77 4.33 -1.46
C GLY A 287 8.61 5.58 -1.74
N THR A 288 8.40 6.66 -0.98
CA THR A 288 9.25 7.86 -1.06
C THR A 288 10.68 7.54 -0.64
N TYR A 289 10.86 6.74 0.42
CA TYR A 289 12.17 6.29 0.84
C TYR A 289 12.81 5.36 -0.20
N SER A 290 12.08 4.38 -0.71
CA SER A 290 12.61 3.34 -1.61
C SER A 290 13.03 3.92 -2.97
N SER A 291 12.31 4.90 -3.51
CA SER A 291 12.68 5.61 -4.74
C SER A 291 14.05 6.29 -4.63
N VAL A 292 14.35 6.86 -3.45
CA VAL A 292 15.61 7.55 -3.18
C VAL A 292 16.74 6.60 -2.78
N TYR A 293 16.47 5.51 -2.05
CA TYR A 293 17.53 4.68 -1.45
C TYR A 293 17.60 3.25 -2.00
N VAL A 294 16.51 2.69 -2.54
CA VAL A 294 16.53 1.33 -3.10
C VAL A 294 16.69 1.36 -4.61
N ALA A 295 15.77 2.00 -5.34
CA ALA A 295 15.76 1.99 -6.80
C ALA A 295 17.07 2.49 -7.41
N LYS A 296 17.59 3.63 -6.94
CA LYS A 296 18.86 4.20 -7.46
C LYS A 296 20.07 3.30 -7.19
N ASN A 297 20.14 2.63 -6.02
CA ASN A 297 21.27 1.78 -5.69
C ASN A 297 21.32 0.55 -6.59
N VAL A 298 20.16 -0.04 -6.90
CA VAL A 298 20.07 -1.14 -7.87
C VAL A 298 20.55 -0.68 -9.25
N VAL A 299 20.10 0.48 -9.73
CA VAL A 299 20.54 1.05 -11.01
C VAL A 299 22.04 1.35 -11.00
N LEU A 300 22.60 1.85 -9.89
CA LEU A 300 24.03 2.11 -9.75
C LEU A 300 24.86 0.82 -9.89
N TRP A 301 24.42 -0.27 -9.26
CA TRP A 301 25.13 -1.56 -9.29
C TRP A 301 25.03 -2.27 -10.63
N LEU A 302 23.89 -2.15 -11.30
CA LEU A 302 23.71 -2.70 -12.65
C LEU A 302 24.47 -1.89 -13.70
N GLY A 303 24.76 -0.62 -13.42
CA GLY A 303 25.40 0.30 -14.33
C GLY A 303 24.47 0.72 -15.48
N VAL A 304 24.65 1.92 -15.99
CA VAL A 304 23.90 2.45 -17.13
C VAL A 304 24.86 2.68 -18.29
N LYS A 305 24.52 2.22 -19.48
CA LYS A 305 25.30 2.48 -20.69
C LYS A 305 25.24 3.96 -21.02
N ARG A 306 26.40 4.60 -21.22
CA ARG A 306 26.52 6.04 -21.53
C ARG A 306 26.72 6.32 -23.01
N ASP A 307 26.56 5.32 -23.87
CA ASP A 307 26.79 5.46 -25.31
C ASP A 307 25.57 6.06 -26.00
N TRP A 308 25.43 7.38 -25.85
CA TRP A 308 24.43 8.20 -26.53
C TRP A 308 24.94 8.75 -27.87
N SER A 309 26.04 8.22 -28.42
CA SER A 309 26.64 8.67 -29.68
C SER A 309 25.80 8.35 -30.91
N LYS A 310 24.74 7.57 -30.76
CA LYS A 310 23.81 7.17 -31.83
C LYS A 310 22.43 7.82 -31.70
N GLN A 311 22.33 9.08 -31.31
CA GLN A 311 21.06 9.78 -31.54
C GLN A 311 21.04 10.31 -32.98
N PRO A 312 19.89 10.19 -33.69
CA PRO A 312 19.74 10.63 -35.08
C PRO A 312 19.64 12.15 -35.22
N THR A 313 20.40 12.92 -34.46
CA THR A 313 20.48 14.37 -34.56
C THR A 313 21.12 14.79 -35.89
N ASP A 314 21.95 13.92 -36.45
CA ASP A 314 22.60 14.23 -37.71
C ASP A 314 21.68 13.98 -38.94
N GLU A 315 20.79 13.01 -38.87
CA GLU A 315 19.82 12.75 -39.97
C GLU A 315 18.70 13.78 -40.01
N VAL A 316 18.16 14.19 -38.84
CA VAL A 316 17.13 15.24 -38.75
C VAL A 316 17.73 16.62 -39.07
N ALA A 317 18.94 16.91 -38.64
CA ALA A 317 19.62 18.15 -39.01
C ALA A 317 20.04 18.18 -40.47
N ALA A 318 20.33 17.03 -41.10
CA ALA A 318 20.58 16.95 -42.55
C ALA A 318 19.31 17.21 -43.36
N GLN A 319 18.13 16.67 -42.95
CA GLN A 319 16.86 16.94 -43.61
C GLN A 319 16.44 18.40 -43.61
N PHE A 320 16.84 19.20 -42.60
CA PHE A 320 16.57 20.62 -42.53
C PHE A 320 17.66 21.51 -43.19
N ARG A 321 18.82 20.95 -43.55
CA ARG A 321 19.86 21.65 -44.30
C ARG A 321 19.59 21.69 -45.81
N ASP A 322 18.86 20.73 -46.31
CA ASP A 322 18.59 20.56 -47.76
C ASP A 322 17.16 21.01 -48.14
N ALA A 323 16.45 21.72 -47.25
CA ALA A 323 15.19 22.37 -47.59
C ALA A 323 15.45 23.69 -48.31
N PRO A 324 14.89 23.93 -49.49
CA PRO A 324 15.15 25.10 -50.35
C PRO A 324 14.69 26.40 -49.71
#